data_d3040847119cae127ead835e5569aa8a
#
_entry.id   d3040847119cae127ead835e5569aa8a
#
_cell.length_a   1.000
_cell.length_b   1.000
_cell.length_c   1.000
_cell.angle_alpha   90.00
_cell.angle_beta   90.00
_cell.angle_gamma   90.00
#
_symmetry.space_group_name_H-M   'P 1'
#
loop_
_entity.id
_entity.type
_entity.pdbx_description
1 polymer ?
#
loop_
_entity_poly.entity_id
_entity_poly.type
_entity_poly.pdbx_seq_one_letter_code
_entity_poly.pdbx_strand_id
1 'polypeptide(L)'
;MKKSTTAVIAVSTFGLGLGAGAVGMLAAGGTDSVSTSSSSANATGDWKKIDQVRQMIEQNYLKDVTDKELLDGALSGMTEVLNDPYSVYMDESETASFNTNLSSSFEGIGATLEQKGESIVIVSPIKGSPAEKAGIKPGDVILEIDGKSTKGQKTDQAVKKIRGEKGTNVVLTIQRSGQDAMEITIKRDTIPIETVYTSTENVNGKKIGVLQVTQFSEPTAEEFEKGLTKLESQNIDGLVIDVRGNPGGLLTAVSKMIAPFIPKDVPIYQVENNKGERQQEFGKADEKKPYNIVVLEDGGSASASEILAAGLKEGAGAEVVGTKSFGKGIVQSAYDLKDGSDLKLTTNKWLTPDGNWIHKKGVKPTVEVKQPAYFNVTKILTDQKSLAVGDYGKSVENAHLVLEAIGYKPKGQDGYFGDTMKQAVEALQKDAKLDVTGKIDQQTAGEMETRLLKKLQDDKNDVQRKKALEVAAQ
;
A
#
# COMPACT_ATOMS: atom_id res chain seq x y z
N MET A 1 13.62 13.42 31.16
CA MET A 1 13.42 12.07 30.57
C MET A 1 12.49 12.24 29.40
N LYS A 2 13.03 12.34 28.17
CA LYS A 2 12.23 12.46 26.94
C LYS A 2 11.86 11.05 26.47
N LYS A 3 10.57 10.74 26.48
CA LYS A 3 10.05 9.52 25.83
C LYS A 3 9.97 9.81 24.33
N SER A 4 10.89 9.24 23.57
CA SER A 4 10.77 9.20 22.11
C SER A 4 9.71 8.16 21.76
N THR A 5 8.65 8.60 21.14
CA THR A 5 7.63 7.73 20.54
C THR A 5 8.19 7.23 19.22
N THR A 6 8.73 6.02 19.24
CA THR A 6 9.19 5.33 18.02
C THR A 6 7.94 4.85 17.29
N ALA A 7 7.61 5.49 16.19
CA ALA A 7 6.61 4.97 15.25
C ALA A 7 7.22 3.76 14.55
N VAL A 8 6.76 2.57 14.89
CA VAL A 8 7.13 1.34 14.19
C VAL A 8 6.30 1.29 12.92
N ILE A 9 6.92 1.68 11.79
CA ILE A 9 6.35 1.43 10.47
C ILE A 9 6.50 -0.06 10.22
N ALA A 10 5.39 -0.79 10.24
CA ALA A 10 5.35 -2.16 9.77
C ALA A 10 5.58 -2.12 8.25
N VAL A 11 6.82 -2.31 7.83
CA VAL A 11 7.14 -2.57 6.42
C VAL A 11 6.65 -3.97 6.10
N SER A 12 5.41 -4.06 5.65
CA SER A 12 4.96 -5.24 4.93
C SER A 12 5.71 -5.27 3.61
N THR A 13 6.70 -6.16 3.50
CA THR A 13 7.32 -6.51 2.23
C THR A 13 6.26 -7.14 1.33
N PHE A 14 5.50 -6.31 0.63
CA PHE A 14 4.74 -6.75 -0.52
C PHE A 14 5.73 -7.01 -1.64
N GLY A 15 5.89 -8.27 -1.97
CA GLY A 15 6.48 -8.66 -3.24
C GLY A 15 5.77 -7.92 -4.36
N LEU A 16 6.54 -7.28 -5.23
CA LEU A 16 6.05 -6.65 -6.46
C LEU A 16 5.42 -7.72 -7.35
N GLY A 17 4.13 -7.98 -7.11
CA GLY A 17 3.24 -8.47 -8.14
C GLY A 17 2.69 -7.24 -8.85
N LEU A 18 3.03 -7.05 -10.10
CA LEU A 18 2.41 -6.09 -11.00
C LEU A 18 0.88 -6.29 -10.93
N GLY A 19 0.14 -5.35 -10.34
CA GLY A 19 -1.30 -5.38 -10.45
C GLY A 19 -2.18 -4.89 -9.30
N ALA A 20 -1.68 -4.27 -8.24
CA ALA A 20 -2.58 -3.66 -7.25
C ALA A 20 -2.99 -2.25 -7.68
N GLY A 21 -3.90 -2.16 -8.64
CA GLY A 21 -4.58 -0.92 -8.95
C GLY A 21 -5.52 -0.55 -7.80
N ALA A 22 -5.24 0.56 -7.12
CA ALA A 22 -6.16 1.12 -6.14
C ALA A 22 -7.49 1.49 -6.79
N VAL A 23 -8.57 1.18 -6.10
CA VAL A 23 -9.93 1.27 -6.59
C VAL A 23 -10.59 2.52 -6.05
N GLY A 24 -10.92 3.46 -6.95
CA GLY A 24 -11.94 4.45 -6.66
C GLY A 24 -13.30 3.78 -6.81
N MET A 25 -13.97 3.48 -5.71
CA MET A 25 -15.28 2.84 -5.72
C MET A 25 -16.37 3.86 -5.45
N LEU A 26 -17.31 3.99 -6.37
CA LEU A 26 -18.61 4.58 -6.08
C LEU A 26 -19.42 3.50 -5.34
N ALA A 27 -19.62 3.67 -4.03
CA ALA A 27 -20.72 2.99 -3.37
C ALA A 27 -22.00 3.72 -3.82
N ALA A 28 -22.62 3.24 -4.88
CA ALA A 28 -23.98 3.62 -5.21
C ALA A 28 -24.87 3.06 -4.09
N GLY A 29 -25.20 3.90 -3.11
CA GLY A 29 -26.33 3.68 -2.21
C GLY A 29 -27.61 3.83 -3.01
N GLY A 30 -27.94 2.82 -3.77
CA GLY A 30 -29.17 2.65 -4.49
C GLY A 30 -29.29 1.17 -4.75
N THR A 31 -30.26 0.52 -4.10
CA THR A 31 -30.77 -0.80 -4.50
C THR A 31 -31.51 -0.62 -5.83
N ASP A 32 -30.79 -0.25 -6.88
CA ASP A 32 -31.25 -0.52 -8.21
C ASP A 32 -31.03 -2.01 -8.44
N SER A 33 -32.06 -2.77 -8.06
CA SER A 33 -32.29 -4.06 -8.69
C SER A 33 -32.15 -3.81 -10.19
N VAL A 34 -31.05 -4.29 -10.77
CA VAL A 34 -30.96 -4.49 -12.21
C VAL A 34 -32.16 -5.36 -12.52
N SER A 35 -33.26 -4.72 -12.91
CA SER A 35 -34.35 -5.39 -13.57
C SER A 35 -33.69 -5.98 -14.82
N THR A 36 -33.37 -7.25 -14.75
CA THR A 36 -33.18 -8.11 -15.89
C THR A 36 -34.46 -8.01 -16.67
N SER A 37 -34.59 -6.93 -17.45
CA SER A 37 -35.50 -6.98 -18.58
C SER A 37 -35.05 -8.19 -19.38
N SER A 38 -35.81 -9.26 -19.25
CA SER A 38 -35.72 -10.46 -20.03
C SER A 38 -35.92 -10.13 -21.51
N SER A 39 -34.90 -9.53 -22.11
CA SER A 39 -34.65 -9.64 -23.53
C SER A 39 -33.91 -10.95 -23.78
N SER A 40 -34.54 -12.06 -23.38
CA SER A 40 -34.22 -13.37 -23.90
C SER A 40 -34.73 -13.46 -25.35
N ALA A 41 -34.09 -12.73 -26.24
CA ALA A 41 -34.27 -12.86 -27.65
C ALA A 41 -32.88 -12.78 -28.28
N ASN A 42 -32.35 -13.95 -28.65
CA ASN A 42 -31.26 -14.15 -29.60
C ASN A 42 -29.81 -13.88 -29.17
N ALA A 43 -29.39 -14.30 -27.95
CA ALA A 43 -28.01 -14.74 -27.76
C ALA A 43 -27.85 -16.14 -28.38
N THR A 44 -28.18 -16.28 -29.68
CA THR A 44 -28.26 -17.54 -30.39
C THR A 44 -27.01 -17.70 -31.26
N GLY A 45 -26.25 -18.70 -31.01
CA GLY A 45 -25.21 -19.19 -31.92
C GLY A 45 -23.82 -19.16 -31.32
N ASP A 46 -23.26 -17.99 -31.05
CA ASP A 46 -21.85 -17.87 -30.71
C ASP A 46 -21.49 -18.25 -29.27
N TRP A 47 -22.35 -17.96 -28.28
CA TRP A 47 -22.11 -18.35 -26.88
C TRP A 47 -22.17 -19.88 -26.67
N LYS A 48 -22.93 -20.64 -27.48
CA LYS A 48 -22.90 -22.10 -27.47
C LYS A 48 -21.52 -22.68 -27.84
N LYS A 49 -20.71 -21.90 -28.54
CA LYS A 49 -19.35 -22.30 -28.89
C LYS A 49 -18.45 -22.39 -27.65
N ILE A 50 -18.67 -21.54 -26.65
CA ILE A 50 -17.94 -21.60 -25.35
C ILE A 50 -18.21 -22.94 -24.69
N ASP A 51 -19.49 -23.37 -24.61
CA ASP A 51 -19.86 -24.67 -24.04
C ASP A 51 -19.31 -25.86 -24.82
N GLN A 52 -19.31 -25.79 -26.17
CA GLN A 52 -18.68 -26.79 -27.02
C GLN A 52 -17.16 -26.92 -26.74
N VAL A 53 -16.46 -25.78 -26.60
CA VAL A 53 -15.03 -25.79 -26.30
C VAL A 53 -14.77 -26.36 -24.90
N ARG A 54 -15.57 -25.99 -23.92
CA ARG A 54 -15.52 -26.55 -22.57
C ARG A 54 -15.62 -28.08 -22.60
N GLN A 55 -16.67 -28.62 -23.22
CA GLN A 55 -16.89 -30.06 -23.35
C GLN A 55 -15.74 -30.78 -24.08
N MET A 56 -15.18 -30.17 -25.14
CA MET A 56 -14.03 -30.72 -25.84
C MET A 56 -12.77 -30.81 -24.98
N ILE A 57 -12.54 -29.79 -24.13
CA ILE A 57 -11.42 -29.79 -23.19
C ILE A 57 -11.63 -30.89 -22.14
N GLU A 58 -12.78 -30.96 -21.51
CA GLU A 58 -13.10 -31.96 -20.49
C GLU A 58 -12.96 -33.40 -21.02
N GLN A 59 -13.33 -33.63 -22.27
CA GLN A 59 -13.31 -34.98 -22.88
C GLN A 59 -11.93 -35.38 -23.40
N ASN A 60 -11.09 -34.44 -23.81
CA ASN A 60 -9.91 -34.75 -24.60
C ASN A 60 -8.58 -34.23 -23.99
N TYR A 61 -8.61 -33.34 -22.99
CA TYR A 61 -7.38 -32.81 -22.42
C TYR A 61 -6.67 -33.88 -21.58
N LEU A 62 -5.35 -33.90 -21.65
CA LEU A 62 -4.49 -34.92 -21.01
C LEU A 62 -4.55 -34.92 -19.47
N LYS A 63 -4.87 -33.78 -18.88
CA LYS A 63 -4.94 -33.61 -17.42
C LYS A 63 -6.35 -33.27 -17.01
N ASP A 64 -6.72 -33.63 -15.78
CA ASP A 64 -8.00 -33.21 -15.20
C ASP A 64 -8.02 -31.68 -15.09
N VAL A 65 -9.16 -31.10 -15.48
CA VAL A 65 -9.48 -29.68 -15.34
C VAL A 65 -10.91 -29.58 -14.83
N THR A 66 -11.15 -28.68 -13.90
CA THR A 66 -12.49 -28.50 -13.33
C THR A 66 -13.32 -27.51 -14.13
N ASP A 67 -14.65 -27.67 -14.09
CA ASP A 67 -15.61 -26.71 -14.65
C ASP A 67 -15.35 -25.29 -14.15
N LYS A 68 -15.01 -25.15 -12.85
CA LYS A 68 -14.70 -23.86 -12.24
C LYS A 68 -13.48 -23.20 -12.88
N GLU A 69 -12.38 -23.94 -13.06
CA GLU A 69 -11.17 -23.40 -13.71
C GLU A 69 -11.43 -22.92 -15.13
N LEU A 70 -12.28 -23.67 -15.89
CA LEU A 70 -12.64 -23.27 -17.25
C LEU A 70 -13.55 -22.05 -17.28
N LEU A 71 -14.50 -21.95 -16.35
CA LEU A 71 -15.40 -20.80 -16.22
C LEU A 71 -14.62 -19.54 -15.81
N ASP A 72 -13.79 -19.62 -14.76
CA ASP A 72 -12.97 -18.50 -14.30
C ASP A 72 -12.02 -18.03 -15.40
N GLY A 73 -11.41 -18.96 -16.13
CA GLY A 73 -10.57 -18.66 -17.29
C GLY A 73 -11.32 -17.95 -18.42
N ALA A 74 -12.55 -18.35 -18.70
CA ALA A 74 -13.39 -17.71 -19.72
C ALA A 74 -13.79 -16.28 -19.32
N LEU A 75 -14.20 -16.08 -18.07
CA LEU A 75 -14.57 -14.77 -17.53
C LEU A 75 -13.37 -13.81 -17.48
N SER A 76 -12.21 -14.31 -17.05
CA SER A 76 -10.95 -13.55 -17.09
C SER A 76 -10.59 -13.15 -18.53
N GLY A 77 -10.68 -14.08 -19.50
CA GLY A 77 -10.42 -13.78 -20.91
C GLY A 77 -11.37 -12.71 -21.48
N MET A 78 -12.62 -12.66 -21.03
CA MET A 78 -13.56 -11.60 -21.44
C MET A 78 -13.13 -10.22 -20.95
N THR A 79 -12.57 -10.11 -19.75
CA THR A 79 -12.06 -8.83 -19.22
C THR A 79 -10.72 -8.44 -19.84
N GLU A 80 -9.86 -9.39 -20.15
CA GLU A 80 -8.57 -9.13 -20.82
C GLU A 80 -8.73 -8.47 -22.21
N VAL A 81 -9.79 -8.77 -22.94
CA VAL A 81 -10.09 -8.15 -24.26
C VAL A 81 -10.26 -6.63 -24.15
N LEU A 82 -10.63 -6.11 -22.98
CA LEU A 82 -10.80 -4.68 -22.77
C LEU A 82 -9.48 -3.90 -22.81
N ASN A 83 -8.34 -4.58 -22.70
CA ASN A 83 -7.01 -3.98 -22.62
C ASN A 83 -6.93 -2.87 -21.54
N ASP A 84 -7.70 -3.04 -20.47
CA ASP A 84 -7.75 -2.16 -19.31
C ASP A 84 -7.28 -2.92 -18.07
N PRO A 85 -6.08 -2.60 -17.52
CA PRO A 85 -5.54 -3.32 -16.37
C PRO A 85 -6.32 -3.10 -15.08
N TYR A 86 -7.30 -2.22 -15.10
CA TYR A 86 -8.15 -1.92 -13.94
C TYR A 86 -9.50 -2.65 -13.98
N SER A 87 -9.88 -3.21 -15.15
CA SER A 87 -11.08 -4.01 -15.34
C SER A 87 -10.70 -5.49 -15.27
N VAL A 88 -11.20 -6.19 -14.25
CA VAL A 88 -10.85 -7.60 -13.98
C VAL A 88 -12.05 -8.37 -13.45
N TYR A 89 -12.15 -9.63 -13.83
CA TYR A 89 -12.94 -10.62 -13.09
C TYR A 89 -12.11 -11.07 -11.89
N MET A 90 -12.71 -11.18 -10.73
CA MET A 90 -12.11 -11.67 -9.50
C MET A 90 -12.87 -12.89 -9.03
N ASP A 91 -12.18 -14.01 -8.84
CA ASP A 91 -12.75 -15.19 -8.23
C ASP A 91 -13.09 -14.94 -6.75
N GLU A 92 -13.69 -15.92 -6.08
CA GLU A 92 -14.08 -15.84 -4.66
C GLU A 92 -12.89 -15.45 -3.75
N SER A 93 -11.70 -16.03 -3.99
CA SER A 93 -10.50 -15.77 -3.18
C SER A 93 -9.94 -14.36 -3.43
N GLU A 94 -9.93 -13.93 -4.67
CA GLU A 94 -9.48 -12.60 -5.08
C GLU A 94 -10.45 -11.51 -4.56
N THR A 95 -11.76 -11.78 -4.65
CA THR A 95 -12.82 -10.92 -4.09
C THR A 95 -12.68 -10.78 -2.58
N ALA A 96 -12.48 -11.89 -1.85
CA ALA A 96 -12.25 -11.85 -0.41
C ALA A 96 -10.99 -11.05 -0.04
N SER A 97 -9.92 -11.21 -0.80
CA SER A 97 -8.67 -10.45 -0.62
C SER A 97 -8.88 -8.96 -0.90
N PHE A 98 -9.62 -8.64 -1.95
CA PHE A 98 -9.97 -7.28 -2.32
C PHE A 98 -10.80 -6.59 -1.24
N ASN A 99 -11.85 -7.25 -0.72
CA ASN A 99 -12.70 -6.72 0.35
C ASN A 99 -11.93 -6.54 1.67
N THR A 100 -11.00 -7.45 1.99
CA THR A 100 -10.08 -7.31 3.12
C THR A 100 -9.23 -6.04 3.01
N ASN A 101 -8.74 -5.73 1.83
CA ASN A 101 -7.97 -4.50 1.60
C ASN A 101 -8.84 -3.24 1.73
N LEU A 102 -10.09 -3.27 1.27
CA LEU A 102 -11.01 -2.14 1.40
C LEU A 102 -11.45 -1.87 2.84
N SER A 103 -11.66 -2.92 3.63
CA SER A 103 -12.03 -2.79 5.04
C SER A 103 -10.85 -2.37 5.93
N SER A 104 -9.61 -2.35 5.41
CA SER A 104 -8.37 -2.17 6.20
C SER A 104 -8.39 -2.99 7.47
N SER A 105 -8.74 -4.25 7.33
CA SER A 105 -8.77 -5.20 8.44
C SER A 105 -8.44 -6.59 7.90
N PHE A 106 -8.00 -7.46 8.78
CA PHE A 106 -7.85 -8.87 8.45
C PHE A 106 -8.36 -9.73 9.60
N GLU A 107 -8.80 -10.92 9.28
CA GLU A 107 -9.22 -11.87 10.29
C GLU A 107 -8.04 -12.73 10.75
N GLY A 108 -7.83 -12.79 12.06
CA GLY A 108 -6.69 -13.50 12.64
C GLY A 108 -6.45 -13.16 14.10
N ILE A 109 -5.21 -13.26 14.54
CA ILE A 109 -4.85 -13.04 15.96
C ILE A 109 -4.26 -11.65 16.22
N GLY A 110 -3.78 -10.93 15.20
CA GLY A 110 -3.17 -9.60 15.35
C GLY A 110 -1.76 -9.66 15.95
N ALA A 111 -0.82 -10.25 15.23
CA ALA A 111 0.60 -10.26 15.57
C ALA A 111 1.46 -10.06 14.32
N THR A 112 2.58 -9.35 14.50
CA THR A 112 3.62 -9.21 13.47
C THR A 112 4.62 -10.35 13.62
N LEU A 113 4.94 -11.01 12.51
CA LEU A 113 5.86 -12.16 12.44
C LEU A 113 7.09 -11.83 11.61
N GLU A 114 8.22 -12.42 11.97
CA GLU A 114 9.45 -12.40 11.16
C GLU A 114 10.04 -13.80 11.02
N GLN A 115 10.84 -13.98 9.97
CA GLN A 115 11.67 -15.17 9.81
C GLN A 115 13.03 -14.95 10.47
N LYS A 116 13.41 -15.83 11.39
CA LYS A 116 14.74 -15.80 12.02
C LYS A 116 15.43 -17.15 11.89
N GLY A 117 16.25 -17.28 10.86
CA GLY A 117 16.79 -18.58 10.45
C GLY A 117 15.67 -19.50 9.96
N GLU A 118 15.57 -20.70 10.55
CA GLU A 118 14.49 -21.66 10.26
C GLU A 118 13.23 -21.47 11.13
N SER A 119 13.22 -20.46 12.00
CA SER A 119 12.15 -20.25 12.98
C SER A 119 11.29 -19.04 12.61
N ILE A 120 10.02 -19.10 12.97
CA ILE A 120 9.08 -17.99 12.88
C ILE A 120 8.94 -17.37 14.27
N VAL A 121 9.21 -16.08 14.38
CA VAL A 121 9.25 -15.35 15.65
C VAL A 121 8.20 -14.24 15.66
N ILE A 122 7.54 -14.04 16.78
CA ILE A 122 6.66 -12.91 17.03
C ILE A 122 7.52 -11.65 17.24
N VAL A 123 7.40 -10.67 16.35
CA VAL A 123 8.02 -9.34 16.54
C VAL A 123 7.26 -8.58 17.60
N SER A 124 5.93 -8.50 17.48
CA SER A 124 5.05 -7.88 18.48
C SER A 124 3.58 -8.29 18.25
N PRO A 125 2.78 -8.45 19.31
CA PRO A 125 1.33 -8.41 19.17
C PRO A 125 0.87 -6.98 18.88
N ILE A 126 -0.23 -6.84 18.14
CA ILE A 126 -0.91 -5.56 17.90
C ILE A 126 -1.71 -5.21 19.16
N LYS A 127 -1.64 -3.97 19.58
CA LYS A 127 -2.34 -3.48 20.77
C LYS A 127 -3.85 -3.71 20.67
N GLY A 128 -4.46 -4.26 21.73
CA GLY A 128 -5.88 -4.59 21.78
C GLY A 128 -6.28 -5.86 21.05
N SER A 129 -5.34 -6.51 20.34
CA SER A 129 -5.59 -7.72 19.55
C SER A 129 -5.83 -8.98 20.39
N PRO A 130 -6.42 -10.05 19.81
CA PRO A 130 -6.50 -11.37 20.45
C PRO A 130 -5.14 -11.92 20.91
N ALA A 131 -4.08 -11.73 20.13
CA ALA A 131 -2.73 -12.16 20.49
C ALA A 131 -2.22 -11.47 21.77
N GLU A 132 -2.40 -10.15 21.89
CA GLU A 132 -2.02 -9.42 23.10
C GLU A 132 -2.83 -9.92 24.31
N LYS A 133 -4.17 -10.05 24.16
CA LYS A 133 -5.07 -10.53 25.22
C LYS A 133 -4.77 -11.96 25.66
N ALA A 134 -4.29 -12.80 24.73
CA ALA A 134 -3.86 -14.17 25.01
C ALA A 134 -2.46 -14.23 25.65
N GLY A 135 -1.77 -13.10 25.83
CA GLY A 135 -0.47 -13.04 26.47
C GLY A 135 0.73 -13.40 25.58
N ILE A 136 0.56 -13.32 24.27
CA ILE A 136 1.66 -13.40 23.30
C ILE A 136 2.62 -12.23 23.54
N LYS A 137 3.93 -12.47 23.47
CA LYS A 137 4.97 -11.46 23.74
C LYS A 137 5.97 -11.35 22.58
N PRO A 138 6.62 -10.21 22.43
CA PRO A 138 7.76 -10.08 21.52
C PRO A 138 8.85 -11.11 21.84
N GLY A 139 9.39 -11.76 20.81
CA GLY A 139 10.41 -12.79 20.92
C GLY A 139 9.88 -14.21 21.12
N ASP A 140 8.57 -14.42 21.23
CA ASP A 140 8.00 -15.77 21.25
C ASP A 140 8.28 -16.48 19.92
N VAL A 141 8.85 -17.68 19.97
CA VAL A 141 9.12 -18.51 18.79
C VAL A 141 7.91 -19.42 18.59
N ILE A 142 7.31 -19.40 17.42
CA ILE A 142 6.20 -20.30 17.07
C ILE A 142 6.79 -21.64 16.64
N LEU A 143 6.58 -22.69 17.43
CA LEU A 143 7.01 -24.04 17.13
C LEU A 143 6.00 -24.80 16.28
N GLU A 144 4.70 -24.62 16.60
CA GLU A 144 3.60 -25.30 15.92
C GLU A 144 2.38 -24.38 15.78
N ILE A 145 1.57 -24.65 14.75
CA ILE A 145 0.26 -24.05 14.50
C ILE A 145 -0.72 -25.19 14.31
N ASP A 146 -1.70 -25.30 15.19
CA ASP A 146 -2.69 -26.39 15.22
C ASP A 146 -2.02 -27.79 15.19
N GLY A 147 -1.00 -27.97 16.03
CA GLY A 147 -0.22 -29.21 16.16
C GLY A 147 0.70 -29.52 14.96
N LYS A 148 0.84 -28.61 14.01
CA LYS A 148 1.72 -28.79 12.83
C LYS A 148 2.96 -27.93 12.96
N SER A 149 4.15 -28.56 12.89
CA SER A 149 5.45 -27.87 13.02
C SER A 149 5.62 -26.74 11.99
N THR A 150 6.23 -25.64 12.45
CA THR A 150 6.58 -24.47 11.62
C THR A 150 8.03 -24.50 11.15
N LYS A 151 8.83 -25.48 11.58
CA LYS A 151 10.25 -25.58 11.25
C LYS A 151 10.48 -25.58 9.73
N GLY A 152 11.30 -24.64 9.26
CA GLY A 152 11.62 -24.49 7.83
C GLY A 152 10.49 -23.94 6.97
N GLN A 153 9.33 -23.57 7.54
CA GLN A 153 8.27 -22.89 6.81
C GLN A 153 8.61 -21.41 6.61
N LYS A 154 8.17 -20.86 5.48
CA LYS A 154 8.23 -19.42 5.24
C LYS A 154 7.14 -18.69 6.05
N THR A 155 7.38 -17.43 6.39
CA THR A 155 6.44 -16.61 7.18
C THR A 155 5.05 -16.52 6.53
N ASP A 156 4.96 -16.41 5.21
CA ASP A 156 3.69 -16.36 4.48
C ASP A 156 2.85 -17.63 4.65
N GLN A 157 3.50 -18.80 4.72
CA GLN A 157 2.82 -20.08 4.95
C GLN A 157 2.25 -20.18 6.38
N ALA A 158 2.99 -19.66 7.37
CA ALA A 158 2.53 -19.60 8.74
C ALA A 158 1.38 -18.61 8.89
N VAL A 159 1.49 -17.41 8.28
CA VAL A 159 0.44 -16.39 8.27
C VAL A 159 -0.87 -16.95 7.71
N LYS A 160 -0.84 -17.70 6.59
CA LYS A 160 -2.02 -18.35 6.02
C LYS A 160 -2.72 -19.32 6.99
N LYS A 161 -1.97 -20.00 7.86
CA LYS A 161 -2.53 -20.94 8.86
C LYS A 161 -3.04 -20.21 10.10
N ILE A 162 -2.38 -19.13 10.51
CA ILE A 162 -2.75 -18.30 11.66
C ILE A 162 -4.00 -17.48 11.36
N ARG A 163 -4.12 -16.92 10.13
CA ARG A 163 -5.35 -16.27 9.67
C ARG A 163 -6.48 -17.27 9.58
N GLY A 164 -7.71 -16.79 9.55
CA GLY A 164 -8.93 -17.58 9.40
C GLY A 164 -10.10 -16.85 9.99
N GLU A 165 -11.27 -17.38 9.75
CA GLU A 165 -12.58 -16.80 10.04
C GLU A 165 -12.69 -16.31 11.50
N LYS A 166 -13.22 -15.10 11.66
CA LYS A 166 -13.53 -14.50 12.95
C LYS A 166 -14.35 -15.45 13.82
N GLY A 167 -13.97 -15.58 15.08
CA GLY A 167 -14.64 -16.42 16.05
C GLY A 167 -14.11 -17.87 16.11
N THR A 168 -13.32 -18.31 15.12
CA THR A 168 -12.62 -19.61 15.16
C THR A 168 -11.38 -19.53 16.03
N ASN A 169 -10.88 -20.67 16.48
CA ASN A 169 -9.67 -20.75 17.28
C ASN A 169 -8.47 -21.17 16.44
N VAL A 170 -7.28 -20.72 16.84
CA VAL A 170 -5.98 -21.27 16.43
C VAL A 170 -5.18 -21.60 17.69
N VAL A 171 -4.50 -22.71 17.68
CA VAL A 171 -3.61 -23.12 18.78
C VAL A 171 -2.17 -22.88 18.33
N LEU A 172 -1.44 -22.06 19.07
CA LEU A 172 -0.01 -21.84 18.86
C LEU A 172 0.78 -22.52 19.96
N THR A 173 1.68 -23.45 19.59
CA THR A 173 2.73 -23.90 20.49
C THR A 173 3.89 -22.93 20.36
N ILE A 174 4.17 -22.19 21.41
CA ILE A 174 5.24 -21.19 21.43
C ILE A 174 6.35 -21.59 22.40
N GLN A 175 7.57 -21.15 22.12
CA GLN A 175 8.69 -21.19 23.04
C GLN A 175 9.13 -19.76 23.38
N ARG A 176 9.03 -19.43 24.65
CA ARG A 176 9.51 -18.16 25.20
C ARG A 176 10.89 -18.36 25.82
N SER A 177 11.79 -17.41 25.62
CA SER A 177 13.16 -17.50 26.13
C SER A 177 13.20 -17.87 27.63
N GLY A 178 13.91 -18.96 27.95
CA GLY A 178 14.07 -19.46 29.30
C GLY A 178 12.88 -20.24 29.89
N GLN A 179 11.87 -20.59 29.08
CA GLN A 179 10.68 -21.34 29.51
C GLN A 179 10.49 -22.58 28.61
N ASP A 180 9.75 -23.54 29.12
CA ASP A 180 9.29 -24.69 28.32
C ASP A 180 8.27 -24.25 27.27
N ALA A 181 8.09 -25.09 26.24
CA ALA A 181 7.07 -24.85 25.21
C ALA A 181 5.67 -24.86 25.85
N MET A 182 4.83 -23.92 25.42
CA MET A 182 3.46 -23.78 25.92
C MET A 182 2.47 -23.62 24.78
N GLU A 183 1.31 -24.20 24.94
CA GLU A 183 0.19 -24.01 24.01
C GLU A 183 -0.66 -22.82 24.43
N ILE A 184 -1.01 -21.99 23.46
CA ILE A 184 -1.89 -20.84 23.64
C ILE A 184 -2.99 -20.92 22.60
N THR A 185 -4.22 -21.10 23.06
CA THR A 185 -5.40 -21.03 22.20
C THR A 185 -5.84 -19.59 22.06
N ILE A 186 -5.93 -19.10 20.82
CA ILE A 186 -6.29 -17.73 20.51
C ILE A 186 -7.53 -17.73 19.61
N LYS A 187 -8.58 -17.06 20.07
CA LYS A 187 -9.79 -16.87 19.26
C LYS A 187 -9.54 -15.76 18.25
N ARG A 188 -9.67 -16.06 16.96
CA ARG A 188 -9.51 -15.09 15.88
C ARG A 188 -10.55 -13.99 15.94
N ASP A 189 -10.17 -12.79 15.57
CA ASP A 189 -11.06 -11.63 15.48
C ASP A 189 -10.66 -10.77 14.28
N THR A 190 -11.50 -9.79 13.96
CA THR A 190 -11.16 -8.73 12.99
C THR A 190 -10.12 -7.81 13.60
N ILE A 191 -8.98 -7.69 12.94
CA ILE A 191 -7.84 -6.87 13.35
C ILE A 191 -7.80 -5.63 12.47
N PRO A 192 -8.11 -4.44 13.00
CA PRO A 192 -8.04 -3.20 12.23
C PRO A 192 -6.59 -2.85 11.90
N ILE A 193 -6.39 -2.33 10.70
CA ILE A 193 -5.13 -1.74 10.24
C ILE A 193 -5.34 -0.23 10.23
N GLU A 194 -4.57 0.49 11.04
CA GLU A 194 -4.60 1.95 11.06
C GLU A 194 -4.10 2.51 9.73
N THR A 195 -4.85 3.43 9.14
CA THR A 195 -4.56 4.03 7.84
C THR A 195 -4.14 5.49 7.94
N VAL A 196 -4.35 6.13 9.11
CA VAL A 196 -4.00 7.53 9.35
C VAL A 196 -3.12 7.68 10.58
N TYR A 197 -1.93 8.22 10.39
CA TYR A 197 -0.96 8.49 11.45
C TYR A 197 -0.80 9.98 11.68
N THR A 198 -0.71 10.41 12.94
CA THR A 198 -0.60 11.83 13.31
C THR A 198 0.70 12.14 14.01
N SER A 199 1.34 13.24 13.63
CA SER A 199 2.47 13.82 14.38
C SER A 199 2.41 15.35 14.38
N THR A 200 3.25 15.98 15.20
CA THR A 200 3.43 17.42 15.22
C THR A 200 4.91 17.75 15.17
N GLU A 201 5.24 18.77 14.39
CA GLU A 201 6.61 19.29 14.21
C GLU A 201 6.66 20.78 14.54
N ASN A 202 7.80 21.24 15.05
CA ASN A 202 8.04 22.67 15.26
C ASN A 202 9.00 23.20 14.20
N VAL A 203 8.51 24.11 13.37
CA VAL A 203 9.28 24.73 12.28
C VAL A 203 9.21 26.24 12.43
N ASN A 204 10.36 26.89 12.64
CA ASN A 204 10.46 28.35 12.79
C ASN A 204 9.53 28.92 13.88
N GLY A 205 9.31 28.19 14.96
CA GLY A 205 8.43 28.59 16.05
C GLY A 205 6.95 28.32 15.85
N LYS A 206 6.55 27.81 14.66
CA LYS A 206 5.19 27.39 14.34
C LYS A 206 5.02 25.88 14.55
N LYS A 207 3.85 25.49 15.05
CA LYS A 207 3.48 24.09 15.25
C LYS A 207 2.75 23.56 14.03
N ILE A 208 3.34 22.64 13.33
CA ILE A 208 2.78 22.03 12.12
C ILE A 208 2.22 20.65 12.45
N GLY A 209 0.94 20.42 12.16
CA GLY A 209 0.32 19.10 12.23
C GLY A 209 0.65 18.29 10.96
N VAL A 210 0.85 16.99 11.11
CA VAL A 210 1.06 16.09 9.99
C VAL A 210 0.07 14.94 10.11
N LEU A 211 -0.66 14.69 9.01
CA LEU A 211 -1.54 13.54 8.81
C LEU A 211 -0.97 12.72 7.67
N GLN A 212 -0.41 11.56 7.97
CA GLN A 212 -0.01 10.59 6.96
C GLN A 212 -1.17 9.65 6.69
N VAL A 213 -1.58 9.54 5.44
CA VAL A 213 -2.67 8.67 4.97
C VAL A 213 -2.08 7.61 4.05
N THR A 214 -2.07 6.35 4.50
CA THR A 214 -1.43 5.25 3.76
C THR A 214 -2.35 4.57 2.76
N GLN A 215 -3.67 4.66 2.96
CA GLN A 215 -4.69 4.08 2.09
C GLN A 215 -6.04 4.79 2.35
N PHE A 216 -6.97 4.74 1.37
CA PHE A 216 -8.34 5.20 1.55
C PHE A 216 -9.29 4.01 1.67
N SER A 217 -9.54 3.58 2.90
CA SER A 217 -10.36 2.42 3.26
C SER A 217 -11.59 2.86 4.03
N GLU A 218 -12.44 1.92 4.41
CA GLU A 218 -13.68 2.23 5.14
C GLU A 218 -13.45 3.07 6.42
N PRO A 219 -12.49 2.73 7.32
CA PRO A 219 -12.26 3.49 8.55
C PRO A 219 -11.49 4.80 8.34
N THR A 220 -10.83 5.00 7.18
CA THR A 220 -9.87 6.09 6.99
C THR A 220 -10.46 7.48 7.19
N ALA A 221 -11.71 7.71 6.76
CA ALA A 221 -12.34 9.02 6.94
C ALA A 221 -12.55 9.36 8.42
N GLU A 222 -12.96 8.39 9.23
CA GLU A 222 -13.15 8.56 10.68
C GLU A 222 -11.81 8.73 11.40
N GLU A 223 -10.79 7.93 11.03
CA GLU A 223 -9.44 8.06 11.57
C GLU A 223 -8.84 9.44 11.26
N PHE A 224 -9.05 9.93 10.02
CA PHE A 224 -8.61 11.25 9.59
C PHE A 224 -9.28 12.36 10.39
N GLU A 225 -10.60 12.32 10.56
CA GLU A 225 -11.36 13.28 11.34
C GLU A 225 -10.89 13.34 12.81
N LYS A 226 -10.70 12.17 13.42
CA LYS A 226 -10.14 12.06 14.80
C LYS A 226 -8.73 12.63 14.87
N GLY A 227 -7.89 12.30 13.88
CA GLY A 227 -6.53 12.80 13.77
C GLY A 227 -6.48 14.32 13.61
N LEU A 228 -7.30 14.88 12.73
CA LEU A 228 -7.40 16.30 12.48
C LEU A 228 -7.89 17.05 13.75
N THR A 229 -8.97 16.59 14.37
CA THR A 229 -9.50 17.16 15.61
C THR A 229 -8.44 17.18 16.71
N LYS A 230 -7.67 16.09 16.85
CA LYS A 230 -6.57 16.01 17.81
C LYS A 230 -5.47 17.04 17.53
N LEU A 231 -5.10 17.23 16.26
CA LEU A 231 -4.09 18.22 15.87
C LEU A 231 -4.60 19.66 16.07
N GLU A 232 -5.83 19.95 15.67
CA GLU A 232 -6.47 21.26 15.84
C GLU A 232 -6.59 21.64 17.33
N SER A 233 -6.90 20.67 18.20
CA SER A 233 -6.92 20.91 19.67
C SER A 233 -5.57 21.30 20.26
N GLN A 234 -4.48 21.09 19.52
CA GLN A 234 -3.12 21.49 19.91
C GLN A 234 -2.72 22.88 19.38
N ASN A 235 -3.66 23.60 18.74
CA ASN A 235 -3.45 24.90 18.10
C ASN A 235 -2.30 24.86 17.08
N ILE A 236 -2.49 24.08 16.02
CA ILE A 236 -1.55 24.02 14.90
C ILE A 236 -1.59 25.30 14.06
N ASP A 237 -0.43 25.72 13.56
CA ASP A 237 -0.26 26.88 12.68
C ASP A 237 -0.24 26.50 11.18
N GLY A 238 -0.19 25.19 10.88
CA GLY A 238 -0.19 24.64 9.54
C GLY A 238 -0.48 23.14 9.54
N LEU A 239 -0.92 22.60 8.41
CA LEU A 239 -1.25 21.19 8.24
C LEU A 239 -0.56 20.62 7.00
N VAL A 240 0.13 19.49 7.15
CA VAL A 240 0.65 18.66 6.06
C VAL A 240 -0.17 17.37 6.00
N ILE A 241 -0.71 17.05 4.82
CA ILE A 241 -1.38 15.78 4.53
C ILE A 241 -0.47 14.99 3.60
N ASP A 242 0.16 13.93 4.11
CA ASP A 242 1.12 13.10 3.36
C ASP A 242 0.41 11.89 2.76
N VAL A 243 0.31 11.86 1.44
CA VAL A 243 -0.26 10.77 0.64
C VAL A 243 0.79 10.10 -0.26
N ARG A 244 2.08 10.26 0.03
CA ARG A 244 3.14 9.60 -0.73
C ARG A 244 3.04 8.08 -0.63
N GLY A 245 3.28 7.40 -1.76
CA GLY A 245 3.18 5.95 -1.85
C GLY A 245 1.77 5.39 -1.62
N ASN A 246 0.76 6.25 -1.49
CA ASN A 246 -0.63 5.84 -1.28
C ASN A 246 -1.33 5.61 -2.64
N PRO A 247 -1.66 4.36 -3.00
CA PRO A 247 -2.24 4.04 -4.30
C PRO A 247 -3.70 4.47 -4.46
N GLY A 248 -4.31 5.05 -3.42
CA GLY A 248 -5.72 5.47 -3.40
C GLY A 248 -6.60 4.55 -2.55
N GLY A 249 -7.81 4.33 -3.01
CA GLY A 249 -8.84 3.52 -2.33
C GLY A 249 -10.24 4.05 -2.58
N LEU A 250 -11.09 4.05 -1.55
CA LEU A 250 -12.49 4.41 -1.64
C LEU A 250 -12.71 5.91 -1.95
N LEU A 251 -13.50 6.17 -2.99
CA LEU A 251 -13.92 7.51 -3.37
C LEU A 251 -14.73 8.18 -2.26
N THR A 252 -15.58 7.42 -1.59
CA THR A 252 -16.40 7.89 -0.46
C THR A 252 -15.56 8.31 0.74
N ALA A 253 -14.41 7.67 0.97
CA ALA A 253 -13.50 8.04 2.05
C ALA A 253 -12.85 9.40 1.76
N VAL A 254 -12.24 9.57 0.57
CA VAL A 254 -11.60 10.85 0.22
C VAL A 254 -12.59 12.01 0.18
N SER A 255 -13.81 11.80 -0.33
CA SER A 255 -14.87 12.84 -0.32
C SER A 255 -15.17 13.35 1.09
N LYS A 256 -15.36 12.41 2.05
CA LYS A 256 -15.62 12.76 3.46
C LYS A 256 -14.44 13.51 4.09
N MET A 257 -13.20 13.08 3.78
CA MET A 257 -11.99 13.66 4.37
C MET A 257 -11.76 15.11 3.95
N ILE A 258 -11.95 15.45 2.67
CA ILE A 258 -11.61 16.78 2.14
C ILE A 258 -12.79 17.73 2.06
N ALA A 259 -14.03 17.24 2.11
CA ALA A 259 -15.22 18.09 2.12
C ALA A 259 -15.19 19.23 3.17
N PRO A 260 -14.68 19.04 4.40
CA PRO A 260 -14.61 20.11 5.41
C PRO A 260 -13.59 21.22 5.13
N PHE A 261 -12.76 21.08 4.09
CA PHE A 261 -11.77 22.09 3.70
C PHE A 261 -12.19 22.92 2.50
N ILE A 262 -13.19 22.44 1.73
CA ILE A 262 -13.62 23.02 0.45
C ILE A 262 -14.99 23.68 0.62
N PRO A 263 -15.20 24.94 0.16
CA PRO A 263 -16.47 25.65 0.25
C PRO A 263 -17.64 24.87 -0.37
N LYS A 264 -18.85 25.09 0.15
CA LYS A 264 -20.08 24.38 -0.26
C LYS A 264 -20.47 24.55 -1.73
N ASP A 265 -20.05 25.62 -2.36
CA ASP A 265 -20.31 25.96 -3.77
C ASP A 265 -19.18 25.52 -4.71
N VAL A 266 -18.13 24.94 -4.18
CA VAL A 266 -16.96 24.47 -4.94
C VAL A 266 -16.96 22.96 -5.04
N PRO A 267 -16.82 22.38 -6.25
CA PRO A 267 -16.70 20.94 -6.41
C PRO A 267 -15.41 20.41 -5.77
N ILE A 268 -15.49 19.22 -5.16
CA ILE A 268 -14.31 18.43 -4.73
C ILE A 268 -13.69 17.74 -5.94
N TYR A 269 -14.53 17.14 -6.77
CA TYR A 269 -14.24 16.50 -8.05
C TYR A 269 -15.52 16.37 -8.87
N GLN A 270 -15.36 15.97 -10.12
CA GLN A 270 -16.46 15.63 -11.01
C GLN A 270 -16.30 14.20 -11.52
N VAL A 271 -17.39 13.50 -11.77
CA VAL A 271 -17.40 12.16 -12.36
C VAL A 271 -18.15 12.23 -13.69
N GLU A 272 -17.55 11.69 -14.77
CA GLU A 272 -18.14 11.66 -16.10
C GLU A 272 -18.30 10.20 -16.54
N ASN A 273 -19.52 9.80 -16.90
CA ASN A 273 -19.82 8.46 -17.39
C ASN A 273 -19.50 8.31 -18.89
N ASN A 274 -19.74 7.11 -19.44
CA ASN A 274 -19.49 6.78 -20.86
C ASN A 274 -20.41 7.54 -21.85
N LYS A 275 -21.46 8.20 -21.38
CA LYS A 275 -22.34 9.05 -22.17
C LYS A 275 -21.95 10.53 -22.13
N GLY A 276 -20.92 10.89 -21.35
CA GLY A 276 -20.48 12.28 -21.14
C GLY A 276 -21.30 13.04 -20.11
N GLU A 277 -22.17 12.36 -19.36
CA GLU A 277 -22.94 12.96 -18.27
C GLU A 277 -22.05 13.17 -17.07
N ARG A 278 -22.09 14.37 -16.47
CA ARG A 278 -21.25 14.77 -15.35
C ARG A 278 -22.06 14.90 -14.08
N GLN A 279 -21.49 14.40 -13.00
CA GLN A 279 -21.94 14.61 -11.63
C GLN A 279 -20.82 15.27 -10.84
N GLN A 280 -21.16 16.19 -9.95
CA GLN A 280 -20.20 16.91 -9.11
C GLN A 280 -20.44 16.57 -7.65
N GLU A 281 -19.36 16.35 -6.92
CA GLU A 281 -19.37 16.26 -5.47
C GLU A 281 -18.87 17.57 -4.90
N PHE A 282 -19.59 18.16 -3.96
CA PHE A 282 -19.31 19.50 -3.44
C PHE A 282 -18.68 19.46 -2.04
N GLY A 283 -17.95 20.53 -1.72
CA GLY A 283 -17.41 20.78 -0.40
C GLY A 283 -18.49 21.00 0.67
N LYS A 284 -18.06 21.10 1.93
CA LYS A 284 -18.95 21.31 3.09
C LYS A 284 -18.44 22.39 4.04
N ALA A 285 -17.35 23.07 3.71
CA ALA A 285 -16.80 24.13 4.56
C ALA A 285 -17.69 25.37 4.54
N ASP A 286 -17.98 25.91 5.72
CA ASP A 286 -18.60 27.22 5.88
C ASP A 286 -17.54 28.33 5.78
N GLU A 287 -16.34 28.08 6.30
CA GLU A 287 -15.20 29.00 6.32
C GLU A 287 -13.90 28.26 6.00
N LYS A 288 -12.91 29.01 5.51
CA LYS A 288 -11.57 28.47 5.30
C LYS A 288 -10.89 28.16 6.63
N LYS A 289 -10.09 27.11 6.67
CA LYS A 289 -9.25 26.82 7.85
C LYS A 289 -8.28 27.99 8.11
N PRO A 290 -8.01 28.33 9.39
CA PRO A 290 -7.16 29.47 9.76
C PRO A 290 -5.65 29.19 9.62
N TYR A 291 -5.26 28.12 8.97
CA TYR A 291 -3.89 27.69 8.75
C TYR A 291 -3.65 27.21 7.33
N ASN A 292 -2.38 27.22 6.90
CA ASN A 292 -1.98 26.73 5.59
C ASN A 292 -2.10 25.21 5.51
N ILE A 293 -2.60 24.73 4.37
CA ILE A 293 -2.72 23.31 4.05
C ILE A 293 -1.72 22.97 2.96
N VAL A 294 -0.96 21.91 3.18
CA VAL A 294 0.01 21.38 2.23
C VAL A 294 -0.29 19.91 2.00
N VAL A 295 -0.39 19.49 0.74
CA VAL A 295 -0.44 18.09 0.36
C VAL A 295 0.96 17.65 -0.06
N LEU A 296 1.43 16.55 0.47
CA LEU A 296 2.70 15.94 0.12
C LEU A 296 2.44 14.69 -0.71
N GLU A 297 2.86 14.72 -2.00
CA GLU A 297 2.60 13.63 -2.96
C GLU A 297 3.87 13.17 -3.69
N ASP A 298 3.81 11.98 -4.27
CA ASP A 298 4.85 11.43 -5.13
C ASP A 298 4.29 10.58 -6.27
N GLY A 299 5.15 9.95 -7.07
CA GLY A 299 4.76 9.07 -8.17
C GLY A 299 3.97 7.82 -7.75
N GLY A 300 3.92 7.49 -6.45
CA GLY A 300 3.09 6.43 -5.88
C GLY A 300 1.70 6.90 -5.45
N SER A 301 1.47 8.22 -5.38
CA SER A 301 0.17 8.80 -5.07
C SER A 301 -0.76 8.64 -6.26
N ALA A 302 -1.86 7.87 -6.12
CA ALA A 302 -2.75 7.55 -7.23
C ALA A 302 -4.24 7.65 -6.84
N SER A 303 -5.13 7.85 -7.84
CA SER A 303 -6.59 7.77 -7.69
C SER A 303 -7.13 8.68 -6.57
N ALA A 304 -7.66 8.14 -5.46
CA ALA A 304 -8.17 8.93 -4.33
C ALA A 304 -7.13 9.90 -3.75
N SER A 305 -5.83 9.54 -3.74
CA SER A 305 -4.74 10.46 -3.37
C SER A 305 -4.66 11.66 -4.31
N GLU A 306 -4.89 11.44 -5.61
CA GLU A 306 -4.88 12.49 -6.62
C GLU A 306 -6.14 13.35 -6.53
N ILE A 307 -7.28 12.77 -6.16
CA ILE A 307 -8.52 13.51 -5.86
C ILE A 307 -8.29 14.41 -4.64
N LEU A 308 -7.65 13.91 -3.58
CA LEU A 308 -7.28 14.71 -2.42
C LEU A 308 -6.37 15.87 -2.81
N ALA A 309 -5.30 15.60 -3.55
CA ALA A 309 -4.33 16.61 -3.96
C ALA A 309 -4.96 17.68 -4.87
N ALA A 310 -5.67 17.25 -5.93
CA ALA A 310 -6.32 18.17 -6.86
C ALA A 310 -7.47 18.94 -6.19
N GLY A 311 -8.32 18.26 -5.41
CA GLY A 311 -9.44 18.85 -4.71
C GLY A 311 -9.00 19.94 -3.72
N LEU A 312 -7.99 19.67 -2.90
CA LEU A 312 -7.48 20.67 -1.96
C LEU A 312 -6.71 21.80 -2.66
N LYS A 313 -5.96 21.48 -3.72
CA LYS A 313 -5.24 22.48 -4.50
C LYS A 313 -6.19 23.48 -5.17
N GLU A 314 -7.14 22.98 -5.98
CA GLU A 314 -8.06 23.79 -6.76
C GLU A 314 -9.23 24.33 -5.91
N GLY A 315 -9.75 23.53 -4.95
CA GLY A 315 -10.92 23.89 -4.16
C GLY A 315 -10.62 24.65 -2.85
N ALA A 316 -9.47 24.41 -2.23
CA ALA A 316 -9.11 25.04 -0.96
C ALA A 316 -7.87 25.96 -1.06
N GLY A 317 -7.16 25.98 -2.19
CA GLY A 317 -5.93 26.74 -2.38
C GLY A 317 -4.73 26.17 -1.65
N ALA A 318 -4.72 24.86 -1.41
CA ALA A 318 -3.59 24.18 -0.78
C ALA A 318 -2.37 24.12 -1.71
N GLU A 319 -1.18 24.21 -1.12
CA GLU A 319 0.07 23.92 -1.84
C GLU A 319 0.28 22.41 -1.96
N VAL A 320 0.80 21.97 -3.09
CA VAL A 320 1.16 20.58 -3.33
C VAL A 320 2.67 20.49 -3.47
N VAL A 321 3.31 19.75 -2.57
CA VAL A 321 4.77 19.59 -2.50
C VAL A 321 5.13 18.16 -2.88
N GLY A 322 6.22 17.97 -3.61
CA GLY A 322 6.73 16.65 -3.94
C GLY A 322 7.02 16.46 -5.41
N THR A 323 6.65 15.32 -5.97
CA THR A 323 6.79 15.02 -7.40
C THR A 323 5.43 14.69 -7.98
N LYS A 324 5.31 14.82 -9.30
CA LYS A 324 4.09 14.53 -10.05
C LYS A 324 3.53 13.15 -9.68
N SER A 325 2.23 13.09 -9.41
CA SER A 325 1.50 11.86 -9.06
C SER A 325 1.39 10.86 -10.22
N PHE A 326 0.79 9.71 -9.96
CA PHE A 326 0.72 8.57 -10.88
C PHE A 326 -0.09 8.85 -12.16
N GLY A 327 -1.27 9.46 -12.04
CA GLY A 327 -2.16 9.73 -13.17
C GLY A 327 -3.25 8.67 -13.38
N LYS A 328 -3.98 8.28 -12.33
CA LYS A 328 -5.14 7.38 -12.42
C LYS A 328 -6.44 8.19 -12.36
N GLY A 329 -6.88 8.71 -13.50
CA GLY A 329 -8.08 9.55 -13.65
C GLY A 329 -9.34 8.76 -14.05
N ILE A 330 -9.53 7.55 -13.53
CA ILE A 330 -10.65 6.66 -13.84
C ILE A 330 -11.23 6.04 -12.56
N VAL A 331 -12.51 5.69 -12.62
CA VAL A 331 -13.27 5.11 -11.51
C VAL A 331 -13.75 3.72 -11.90
N GLN A 332 -13.59 2.75 -11.01
CA GLN A 332 -14.09 1.41 -11.17
C GLN A 332 -15.35 1.21 -10.33
N SER A 333 -16.29 0.41 -10.86
CA SER A 333 -17.40 -0.17 -10.11
C SER A 333 -17.18 -1.68 -9.98
N ALA A 334 -17.52 -2.25 -8.83
CA ALA A 334 -17.54 -3.69 -8.61
C ALA A 334 -18.99 -4.18 -8.68
N TYR A 335 -19.18 -5.30 -9.33
CA TYR A 335 -20.47 -5.97 -9.52
C TYR A 335 -20.39 -7.37 -8.93
N ASP A 336 -21.11 -7.60 -7.83
CA ASP A 336 -21.25 -8.92 -7.18
C ASP A 336 -22.02 -9.89 -8.10
N LEU A 337 -21.40 -11.02 -8.40
CA LEU A 337 -21.98 -12.07 -9.23
C LEU A 337 -22.75 -13.10 -8.41
N LYS A 338 -22.94 -12.89 -7.11
CA LYS A 338 -23.74 -13.69 -6.15
C LYS A 338 -23.22 -15.10 -5.85
N ASP A 339 -22.09 -15.48 -6.41
CA ASP A 339 -21.39 -16.74 -6.13
C ASP A 339 -20.12 -16.53 -5.31
N GLY A 340 -19.89 -15.29 -4.85
CA GLY A 340 -18.69 -14.85 -4.14
C GLY A 340 -17.61 -14.28 -5.05
N SER A 341 -17.81 -14.31 -6.38
CA SER A 341 -16.94 -13.65 -7.35
C SER A 341 -17.44 -12.25 -7.69
N ASP A 342 -16.55 -11.37 -8.17
CA ASP A 342 -16.85 -9.99 -8.55
C ASP A 342 -16.33 -9.65 -9.96
N LEU A 343 -17.09 -8.81 -10.64
CA LEU A 343 -16.64 -8.16 -11.86
C LEU A 343 -16.35 -6.68 -11.58
N LYS A 344 -15.08 -6.30 -11.59
CA LYS A 344 -14.64 -4.91 -11.44
C LYS A 344 -14.41 -4.29 -12.81
N LEU A 345 -15.10 -3.21 -13.13
CA LEU A 345 -15.03 -2.52 -14.42
C LEU A 345 -14.73 -1.04 -14.27
N THR A 346 -13.94 -0.49 -15.16
CA THR A 346 -13.80 0.96 -15.33
C THR A 346 -15.08 1.49 -15.99
N THR A 347 -15.84 2.29 -15.25
CA THR A 347 -17.15 2.80 -15.67
C THR A 347 -17.15 4.30 -15.93
N ASN A 348 -16.27 5.05 -15.24
CA ASN A 348 -16.28 6.51 -15.28
C ASN A 348 -14.87 7.08 -15.36
N LYS A 349 -14.78 8.33 -15.82
CA LYS A 349 -13.63 9.21 -15.57
C LYS A 349 -13.92 10.03 -14.31
N TRP A 350 -12.88 10.42 -13.59
CA TRP A 350 -12.99 11.53 -12.66
C TRP A 350 -12.15 12.71 -13.15
N LEU A 351 -12.65 13.91 -12.86
CA LEU A 351 -12.06 15.19 -13.24
C LEU A 351 -11.82 16.01 -11.99
N THR A 352 -10.83 16.89 -12.03
CA THR A 352 -10.54 17.82 -10.94
C THR A 352 -11.71 18.80 -10.75
N PRO A 353 -11.75 19.61 -9.66
CA PRO A 353 -12.71 20.69 -9.51
C PRO A 353 -12.86 21.55 -10.78
N ASP A 354 -11.78 21.93 -11.42
CA ASP A 354 -11.73 22.73 -12.65
C ASP A 354 -12.13 21.94 -13.92
N GLY A 355 -12.48 20.66 -13.80
CA GLY A 355 -12.88 19.81 -14.93
C GLY A 355 -11.72 19.21 -15.73
N ASN A 356 -10.50 19.21 -15.23
CA ASN A 356 -9.34 18.66 -15.90
C ASN A 356 -9.26 17.14 -15.73
N TRP A 357 -9.02 16.40 -16.82
CA TRP A 357 -8.79 14.96 -16.77
C TRP A 357 -7.30 14.66 -16.61
N ILE A 358 -6.93 14.05 -15.48
CA ILE A 358 -5.54 13.79 -15.10
C ILE A 358 -5.00 12.41 -15.53
N HIS A 359 -5.83 11.59 -16.18
CA HIS A 359 -5.46 10.23 -16.58
C HIS A 359 -4.19 10.22 -17.42
N LYS A 360 -3.19 9.40 -17.01
CA LYS A 360 -1.84 9.32 -17.59
C LYS A 360 -1.02 10.63 -17.52
N LYS A 361 -1.55 11.67 -16.89
CA LYS A 361 -0.88 12.98 -16.73
C LYS A 361 -0.43 13.22 -15.29
N GLY A 362 -1.22 12.81 -14.31
CA GLY A 362 -1.02 13.08 -12.90
C GLY A 362 -1.32 14.51 -12.46
N VAL A 363 -1.37 14.73 -11.18
CA VAL A 363 -1.39 16.05 -10.54
C VAL A 363 0.05 16.57 -10.51
N LYS A 364 0.25 17.83 -10.86
CA LYS A 364 1.57 18.48 -10.80
C LYS A 364 1.69 19.20 -9.46
N PRO A 365 2.77 19.01 -8.72
CA PRO A 365 3.02 19.78 -7.50
C PRO A 365 3.17 21.27 -7.83
N THR A 366 2.82 22.14 -6.89
CA THR A 366 3.09 23.59 -6.93
C THR A 366 4.52 23.86 -6.52
N VAL A 367 5.11 23.02 -5.68
CA VAL A 367 6.51 23.07 -5.26
C VAL A 367 7.15 21.70 -5.56
N GLU A 368 7.87 21.62 -6.69
CA GLU A 368 8.55 20.36 -7.06
C GLU A 368 9.78 20.12 -6.20
N VAL A 369 9.81 18.97 -5.53
CA VAL A 369 10.95 18.50 -4.72
C VAL A 369 11.15 17.00 -4.97
N LYS A 370 12.36 16.63 -5.39
CA LYS A 370 12.74 15.24 -5.60
C LYS A 370 13.49 14.70 -4.39
N GLN A 371 13.14 13.49 -3.97
CA GLN A 371 13.94 12.74 -3.00
C GLN A 371 15.31 12.38 -3.60
N PRO A 372 16.35 12.26 -2.77
CA PRO A 372 17.60 11.65 -3.19
C PRO A 372 17.38 10.27 -3.81
N ALA A 373 18.16 9.91 -4.82
CA ALA A 373 17.93 8.69 -5.62
C ALA A 373 17.91 7.40 -4.78
N TYR A 374 18.61 7.34 -3.66
CA TYR A 374 18.62 6.17 -2.77
C TYR A 374 17.27 5.89 -2.09
N PHE A 375 16.33 6.85 -2.05
CA PHE A 375 14.97 6.61 -1.58
C PHE A 375 14.20 5.63 -2.48
N ASN A 376 14.60 5.47 -3.74
CA ASN A 376 13.96 4.57 -4.70
C ASN A 376 14.63 3.18 -4.75
N VAL A 377 15.63 2.92 -3.91
CA VAL A 377 16.30 1.61 -3.88
C VAL A 377 15.55 0.69 -2.94
N THR A 378 14.87 -0.30 -3.50
CA THR A 378 14.12 -1.32 -2.74
C THR A 378 14.93 -2.56 -2.45
N LYS A 379 15.86 -2.91 -3.34
CA LYS A 379 16.71 -4.10 -3.24
C LYS A 379 18.04 -3.86 -3.97
N ILE A 380 19.15 -4.36 -3.41
CA ILE A 380 20.46 -4.26 -4.02
C ILE A 380 20.69 -5.39 -5.02
N LEU A 381 20.55 -6.64 -4.56
CA LEU A 381 20.66 -7.83 -5.41
C LEU A 381 19.30 -8.17 -6.01
N THR A 382 19.09 -7.92 -7.30
CA THR A 382 17.82 -8.22 -8.00
C THR A 382 17.82 -9.65 -8.53
N ASP A 383 18.71 -9.95 -9.49
CA ASP A 383 18.75 -11.24 -10.19
C ASP A 383 20.08 -11.97 -10.00
N GLN A 384 21.00 -11.41 -9.23
CA GLN A 384 22.35 -11.93 -9.01
C GLN A 384 22.53 -12.42 -7.58
N LYS A 385 23.37 -13.44 -7.39
CA LYS A 385 23.72 -13.96 -6.05
C LYS A 385 24.78 -13.11 -5.36
N SER A 386 25.60 -12.40 -6.11
CA SER A 386 26.64 -11.50 -5.62
C SER A 386 27.06 -10.51 -6.71
N LEU A 387 27.68 -9.39 -6.32
CA LEU A 387 28.32 -8.40 -7.20
C LEU A 387 29.81 -8.34 -6.88
N ALA A 388 30.65 -8.21 -7.92
CA ALA A 388 32.09 -8.12 -7.81
C ALA A 388 32.70 -7.19 -8.89
N VAL A 389 34.01 -6.95 -8.82
CA VAL A 389 34.73 -6.16 -9.85
C VAL A 389 34.47 -6.74 -11.24
N GLY A 390 34.08 -5.88 -12.16
CA GLY A 390 33.73 -6.23 -13.54
C GLY A 390 32.22 -6.29 -13.80
N ASP A 391 31.38 -6.39 -12.77
CA ASP A 391 29.92 -6.38 -12.92
C ASP A 391 29.40 -5.00 -13.26
N TYR A 392 28.25 -4.96 -13.95
CA TYR A 392 27.59 -3.73 -14.34
C TYR A 392 26.06 -3.89 -14.36
N GLY A 393 25.35 -2.76 -14.37
CA GLY A 393 23.89 -2.71 -14.48
C GLY A 393 23.19 -2.25 -13.22
N LYS A 394 21.85 -2.46 -13.16
CA LYS A 394 20.98 -1.84 -12.16
C LYS A 394 21.31 -2.21 -10.71
N SER A 395 21.68 -3.46 -10.45
CA SER A 395 22.13 -3.88 -9.11
C SER A 395 23.38 -3.14 -8.66
N VAL A 396 24.32 -2.87 -9.57
CA VAL A 396 25.53 -2.10 -9.27
C VAL A 396 25.22 -0.62 -9.04
N GLU A 397 24.31 -0.02 -9.85
CA GLU A 397 23.79 1.33 -9.61
C GLU A 397 23.15 1.45 -8.22
N ASN A 398 22.25 0.53 -7.88
CA ASN A 398 21.59 0.49 -6.57
C ASN A 398 22.61 0.39 -5.43
N ALA A 399 23.58 -0.52 -5.56
CA ALA A 399 24.65 -0.68 -4.57
C ALA A 399 25.50 0.57 -4.43
N HIS A 400 25.82 1.27 -5.53
CA HIS A 400 26.56 2.54 -5.52
C HIS A 400 25.77 3.61 -4.74
N LEU A 401 24.50 3.81 -5.08
CA LEU A 401 23.62 4.77 -4.40
C LEU A 401 23.51 4.50 -2.90
N VAL A 402 23.40 3.22 -2.51
CA VAL A 402 23.31 2.83 -1.10
C VAL A 402 24.64 3.08 -0.38
N LEU A 403 25.77 2.65 -0.94
CA LEU A 403 27.10 2.88 -0.35
C LEU A 403 27.34 4.38 -0.13
N GLU A 404 27.03 5.23 -1.12
CA GLU A 404 27.13 6.67 -0.99
C GLU A 404 26.21 7.21 0.12
N ALA A 405 24.95 6.77 0.14
CA ALA A 405 23.97 7.19 1.14
C ALA A 405 24.41 6.85 2.57
N ILE A 406 25.01 5.68 2.78
CA ILE A 406 25.46 5.23 4.12
C ILE A 406 26.90 5.65 4.46
N GLY A 407 27.54 6.47 3.60
CA GLY A 407 28.79 7.17 3.90
C GLY A 407 30.08 6.58 3.30
N TYR A 408 30.00 5.53 2.49
CA TYR A 408 31.19 4.86 1.88
C TYR A 408 31.49 5.34 0.45
N LYS A 409 31.21 6.49 0.07
CA LYS A 409 31.39 7.22 -1.19
C LYS A 409 32.36 6.60 -2.22
N PRO A 410 31.97 5.53 -2.93
CA PRO A 410 32.80 4.99 -4.01
C PRO A 410 32.98 6.05 -5.09
N LYS A 411 34.19 6.18 -5.61
CA LYS A 411 34.47 7.05 -6.77
C LYS A 411 34.37 6.21 -8.04
N GLY A 412 33.90 6.78 -9.12
CA GLY A 412 33.87 6.09 -10.39
C GLY A 412 32.57 6.30 -11.15
N GLN A 413 32.37 5.43 -12.12
CA GLN A 413 31.23 5.49 -13.03
C GLN A 413 30.03 4.75 -12.42
N ASP A 414 28.89 5.41 -12.35
CA ASP A 414 27.64 4.79 -11.90
C ASP A 414 27.33 3.57 -12.77
N GLY A 415 26.92 2.48 -12.11
CA GLY A 415 26.55 1.24 -12.80
C GLY A 415 27.70 0.30 -13.17
N TYR A 416 28.96 0.61 -12.82
CA TYR A 416 30.10 -0.28 -12.97
C TYR A 416 30.78 -0.56 -11.63
N PHE A 417 30.97 -1.84 -11.30
CA PHE A 417 31.68 -2.27 -10.10
C PHE A 417 33.20 -2.24 -10.33
N GLY A 418 33.81 -1.09 -10.07
CA GLY A 418 35.25 -0.89 -10.18
C GLY A 418 35.99 -1.06 -8.84
N ASP A 419 37.31 -0.83 -8.85
CA ASP A 419 38.17 -0.98 -7.66
C ASP A 419 37.78 -0.04 -6.51
N THR A 420 37.31 1.15 -6.80
CA THR A 420 36.88 2.11 -5.77
C THR A 420 35.62 1.63 -5.04
N MET A 421 34.69 0.98 -5.77
CA MET A 421 33.52 0.35 -5.20
C MET A 421 33.91 -0.86 -4.35
N LYS A 422 34.85 -1.69 -4.82
CA LYS A 422 35.41 -2.78 -4.05
C LYS A 422 35.97 -2.29 -2.71
N GLN A 423 36.78 -1.22 -2.72
CA GLN A 423 37.34 -0.62 -1.51
C GLN A 423 36.24 -0.11 -0.55
N ALA A 424 35.18 0.50 -1.07
CA ALA A 424 34.03 0.93 -0.27
C ALA A 424 33.30 -0.26 0.38
N VAL A 425 33.14 -1.36 -0.36
CA VAL A 425 32.55 -2.60 0.15
C VAL A 425 33.44 -3.22 1.24
N GLU A 426 34.77 -3.30 1.01
CA GLU A 426 35.72 -3.80 2.01
C GLU A 426 35.69 -2.98 3.31
N ALA A 427 35.58 -1.65 3.20
CA ALA A 427 35.42 -0.76 4.34
C ALA A 427 34.12 -1.04 5.11
N LEU A 428 32.98 -1.18 4.39
CA LEU A 428 31.71 -1.54 4.99
C LEU A 428 31.77 -2.89 5.72
N GLN A 429 32.34 -3.91 5.05
CA GLN A 429 32.45 -5.27 5.60
C GLN A 429 33.29 -5.26 6.89
N LYS A 430 34.39 -4.51 6.89
CA LYS A 430 35.23 -4.34 8.09
C LYS A 430 34.46 -3.66 9.23
N ASP A 431 33.74 -2.58 8.95
CA ASP A 431 32.94 -1.87 9.96
C ASP A 431 31.79 -2.72 10.50
N ALA A 432 31.19 -3.54 9.64
CA ALA A 432 30.12 -4.47 9.99
C ALA A 432 30.62 -5.79 10.61
N LYS A 433 31.95 -6.01 10.71
CA LYS A 433 32.57 -7.26 11.16
C LYS A 433 32.16 -8.47 10.32
N LEU A 434 32.03 -8.28 9.03
CA LEU A 434 31.80 -9.31 8.04
C LEU A 434 33.14 -9.77 7.44
N ASP A 435 33.15 -10.89 6.71
CA ASP A 435 34.30 -11.32 5.93
C ASP A 435 34.64 -10.29 4.86
N VAL A 436 35.90 -9.82 4.85
CA VAL A 436 36.36 -8.75 3.95
C VAL A 436 36.72 -9.35 2.60
N THR A 437 35.71 -9.54 1.74
CA THR A 437 35.87 -10.14 0.40
C THR A 437 35.91 -9.12 -0.72
N GLY A 438 35.47 -7.89 -0.48
CA GLY A 438 35.27 -6.86 -1.49
C GLY A 438 34.14 -7.18 -2.48
N LYS A 439 33.31 -8.19 -2.21
CA LYS A 439 32.12 -8.57 -2.99
C LYS A 439 30.86 -8.24 -2.21
N ILE A 440 29.79 -7.90 -2.90
CA ILE A 440 28.48 -7.76 -2.29
C ILE A 440 27.76 -9.11 -2.46
N ASP A 441 27.81 -9.94 -1.46
CA ASP A 441 27.00 -11.16 -1.31
C ASP A 441 25.69 -10.86 -0.57
N GLN A 442 24.87 -11.87 -0.31
CA GLN A 442 23.60 -11.72 0.40
C GLN A 442 23.76 -11.10 1.80
N GLN A 443 24.85 -11.43 2.50
CA GLN A 443 25.09 -10.94 3.85
C GLN A 443 25.49 -9.44 3.80
N THR A 444 26.38 -9.08 2.89
CA THR A 444 26.80 -7.70 2.66
C THR A 444 25.64 -6.84 2.17
N ALA A 445 24.83 -7.34 1.23
CA ALA A 445 23.65 -6.65 0.74
C ALA A 445 22.63 -6.42 1.87
N GLY A 446 22.37 -7.41 2.71
CA GLY A 446 21.47 -7.30 3.86
C GLY A 446 21.92 -6.23 4.87
N GLU A 447 23.22 -6.12 5.14
CA GLU A 447 23.76 -5.07 6.00
C GLU A 447 23.61 -3.68 5.37
N MET A 448 23.88 -3.55 4.07
CA MET A 448 23.66 -2.30 3.33
C MET A 448 22.20 -1.87 3.37
N GLU A 449 21.28 -2.79 3.12
CA GLU A 449 19.84 -2.56 3.16
C GLU A 449 19.36 -2.16 4.57
N THR A 450 19.90 -2.81 5.61
CA THR A 450 19.61 -2.46 7.01
C THR A 450 20.05 -1.02 7.35
N ARG A 451 21.25 -0.63 6.95
CA ARG A 451 21.74 0.75 7.16
C ARG A 451 20.97 1.77 6.33
N LEU A 452 20.58 1.41 5.11
CA LEU A 452 19.71 2.25 4.28
C LEU A 452 18.36 2.47 4.95
N LEU A 453 17.70 1.41 5.41
CA LEU A 453 16.42 1.51 6.12
C LEU A 453 16.52 2.45 7.32
N LYS A 454 17.56 2.33 8.14
CA LYS A 454 17.79 3.24 9.26
C LYS A 454 17.94 4.71 8.80
N LYS A 455 18.60 4.93 7.66
CA LYS A 455 18.73 6.28 7.09
C LYS A 455 17.41 6.82 6.55
N LEU A 456 16.61 6.00 5.89
CA LEU A 456 15.30 6.37 5.36
C LEU A 456 14.29 6.70 6.49
N GLN A 457 14.43 6.05 7.65
CA GLN A 457 13.60 6.30 8.84
C GLN A 457 13.98 7.59 9.61
N ASP A 458 15.10 8.20 9.32
CA ASP A 458 15.49 9.49 9.92
C ASP A 458 14.89 10.64 9.10
N ASP A 459 13.87 11.28 9.64
CA ASP A 459 13.13 12.40 9.03
C ASP A 459 14.05 13.54 8.51
N LYS A 460 15.27 13.65 9.05
CA LYS A 460 16.26 14.63 8.57
C LYS A 460 16.72 14.39 7.12
N ASN A 461 16.56 13.18 6.63
CA ASN A 461 16.93 12.81 5.26
C ASN A 461 15.76 12.96 4.28
N ASP A 462 14.54 13.15 4.77
CA ASP A 462 13.34 13.35 3.96
C ASP A 462 13.21 14.82 3.53
N VAL A 463 13.81 15.14 2.38
CA VAL A 463 13.83 16.53 1.87
C VAL A 463 12.44 17.01 1.42
N GLN A 464 11.57 16.10 0.97
CA GLN A 464 10.19 16.43 0.60
C GLN A 464 9.38 16.79 1.85
N ARG A 465 9.43 15.95 2.90
CA ARG A 465 8.77 16.22 4.19
C ARG A 465 9.24 17.55 4.77
N LYS A 466 10.54 17.77 4.80
CA LYS A 466 11.12 19.03 5.28
C LYS A 466 10.57 20.23 4.51
N LYS A 467 10.51 20.15 3.18
CA LYS A 467 9.99 21.24 2.36
C LYS A 467 8.50 21.48 2.59
N ALA A 468 7.70 20.41 2.71
CA ALA A 468 6.26 20.52 3.00
C ALA A 468 6.03 21.22 4.36
N LEU A 469 6.80 20.87 5.39
CA LEU A 469 6.74 21.52 6.70
C LEU A 469 7.13 23.00 6.64
N GLU A 470 8.16 23.35 5.86
CA GLU A 470 8.57 24.76 5.63
C GLU A 470 7.47 25.57 4.93
N VAL A 471 6.78 24.98 3.93
CA VAL A 471 5.68 25.65 3.23
C VAL A 471 4.45 25.79 4.14
N ALA A 472 4.12 24.78 4.92
CA ALA A 472 3.01 24.86 5.89
C ALA A 472 3.25 25.89 6.99
N ALA A 473 4.53 26.22 7.28
CA ALA A 473 4.93 27.21 8.26
C ALA A 473 4.99 28.67 7.74
N GLN A 474 4.67 28.93 6.49
CA GLN A 474 4.62 30.29 5.94
C GLN A 474 3.34 31.01 6.37
#